data_60a61cbccfa54a371599315f51122b2d
#
_entry.id   60a61cbccfa54a371599315f51122b2d
#
_cell.length_a   1.000
_cell.length_b   1.000
_cell.length_c   1.000
_cell.angle_alpha   90.00
_cell.angle_beta   90.00
_cell.angle_gamma   90.00
#
_symmetry.space_group_name_H-M   'P 1'
#
loop_
_entity.id
_entity.type
_entity.pdbx_description
1 polymer ?
#
loop_
_entity_poly.entity_id
_entity_poly.type
_entity_poly.pdbx_seq_one_letter_code
_entity_poly.pdbx_strand_id
1 'polypeptide(L)'
;MKLLLCILTLLGTLVGCLSSEHRQLVAVDCLLDEGMTDSAVAMLSTMKIGDIQRCQDSAYYELLTVAAAVETGRGCDDRQRIDRLTLLLSNERLIAYAYHYEALVQYNKGYVFNAICDERIAEDFAKHTGDDRLKYRILTALSLFHFENDNSKTSLTYDYGRLMLTQQVNNPQWVAHTFTRMAANYAVLHKNDSAAYYQKRAQTKQKIMDDEHRALLWTTQGMLSEGKPDQAVQCYRRALQIKSSPRCRILLAQCYERQGYTQQAVAEWHQAQNNATLQQQVTIQKALRQYAQQDNNMVLADQLASQIITLNDSLTKLSRHSLAEAAEYKADNDLALMNSVDEQIRLLLIIIAVTMGLISVSLLSFVIVRRSKWHMKKMHERATVMAKNEIKSKKEVKRLTRNIFDLHHKHNQIMVDGRRCYEHIKRGDTVVMWDKKDFQNFMEYYRSQNPDFVLHLETDYNRLSVKLQFFETLYRLGYNDESVAKTMGISYNTVRANKSRIRSKSIN
;
A
#
# COMPACT_ATOMS: atom_id res chain seq x y z
N MET A 1 47.93 -7.36 -26.55
CA MET A 1 48.13 -8.19 -25.36
C MET A 1 48.33 -7.38 -24.07
N LYS A 2 49.29 -6.43 -23.98
CA LYS A 2 49.51 -5.63 -22.76
C LYS A 2 48.28 -4.73 -22.39
N LEU A 3 47.57 -4.16 -23.35
CA LEU A 3 46.35 -3.35 -23.11
C LEU A 3 45.17 -4.20 -22.60
N LEU A 4 45.03 -5.43 -23.09
CA LEU A 4 44.01 -6.37 -22.64
C LEU A 4 44.29 -6.87 -21.21
N LEU A 5 45.54 -7.05 -20.86
CA LEU A 5 45.98 -7.39 -19.50
C LEU A 5 45.74 -6.25 -18.52
N CYS A 6 46.00 -4.99 -18.92
CA CYS A 6 45.68 -3.80 -18.09
C CYS A 6 44.19 -3.60 -17.92
N ILE A 7 43.35 -3.87 -18.93
CA ILE A 7 41.89 -3.81 -18.81
C ILE A 7 41.37 -4.94 -17.91
N LEU A 8 41.91 -6.16 -18.03
CA LEU A 8 41.57 -7.28 -17.15
C LEU A 8 42.04 -7.05 -15.70
N THR A 9 43.21 -6.44 -15.47
CA THR A 9 43.64 -6.07 -14.11
C THR A 9 42.85 -4.90 -13.55
N LEU A 10 42.45 -3.90 -14.37
CA LEU A 10 41.53 -2.81 -13.94
C LEU A 10 40.10 -3.34 -13.63
N LEU A 11 39.56 -4.26 -14.42
CA LEU A 11 38.33 -4.96 -14.15
C LEU A 11 38.41 -5.83 -12.89
N GLY A 12 39.53 -6.53 -12.69
CA GLY A 12 39.80 -7.33 -11.49
C GLY A 12 39.91 -6.49 -10.21
N THR A 13 40.45 -5.28 -10.30
CA THR A 13 40.52 -4.35 -9.14
C THR A 13 39.19 -3.65 -8.86
N LEU A 14 38.28 -3.50 -9.83
CA LEU A 14 36.93 -2.98 -9.65
C LEU A 14 35.97 -4.01 -8.99
N VAL A 15 36.24 -5.32 -9.16
CA VAL A 15 35.45 -6.40 -8.52
C VAL A 15 35.98 -6.72 -7.11
N GLY A 16 37.14 -6.20 -6.72
CA GLY A 16 37.95 -6.63 -5.56
C GLY A 16 37.79 -5.81 -4.26
N CYS A 17 36.94 -4.81 -4.16
CA CYS A 17 36.88 -3.97 -2.95
C CYS A 17 35.45 -3.78 -2.40
N LEU A 18 34.73 -4.87 -2.16
CA LEU A 18 33.70 -4.84 -1.14
C LEU A 18 34.39 -4.80 0.23
N SER A 19 34.10 -3.78 1.04
CA SER A 19 34.65 -3.66 2.39
C SER A 19 34.29 -4.90 3.23
N SER A 20 35.07 -5.19 4.29
CA SER A 20 34.73 -6.29 5.21
C SER A 20 33.35 -6.11 5.81
N GLU A 21 33.00 -4.85 6.11
CA GLU A 21 31.73 -4.42 6.65
C GLU A 21 30.58 -4.68 5.67
N HIS A 22 30.74 -4.33 4.41
CA HIS A 22 29.73 -4.61 3.38
C HIS A 22 29.43 -6.12 3.26
N ARG A 23 30.44 -6.97 3.30
CA ARG A 23 30.24 -8.43 3.27
C ARG A 23 29.49 -8.94 4.50
N GLN A 24 29.73 -8.37 5.68
CA GLN A 24 29.00 -8.70 6.89
C GLN A 24 27.52 -8.25 6.77
N LEU A 25 27.24 -7.06 6.22
CA LEU A 25 25.87 -6.60 5.97
C LEU A 25 25.11 -7.51 5.01
N VAL A 26 25.75 -7.94 3.93
CA VAL A 26 25.16 -8.93 2.99
C VAL A 26 24.89 -10.27 3.70
N ALA A 27 25.78 -10.71 4.61
CA ALA A 27 25.53 -11.93 5.38
C ALA A 27 24.34 -11.77 6.35
N VAL A 28 24.19 -10.61 6.99
CA VAL A 28 23.02 -10.30 7.83
C VAL A 28 21.74 -10.32 7.00
N ASP A 29 21.76 -9.72 5.80
CA ASP A 29 20.62 -9.70 4.88
C ASP A 29 20.20 -11.14 4.50
N CYS A 30 21.17 -11.99 4.17
CA CYS A 30 20.91 -13.41 3.91
C CYS A 30 20.29 -14.13 5.12
N LEU A 31 20.76 -13.85 6.35
CA LEU A 31 20.21 -14.44 7.56
C LEU A 31 18.74 -14.02 7.79
N LEU A 32 18.42 -12.73 7.56
CA LEU A 32 17.03 -12.22 7.63
C LEU A 32 16.16 -12.87 6.56
N ASP A 33 16.69 -13.03 5.35
CA ASP A 33 16.00 -13.70 4.25
C ASP A 33 15.72 -15.18 4.53
N GLU A 34 16.57 -15.85 5.28
CA GLU A 34 16.40 -17.25 5.69
C GLU A 34 15.54 -17.41 6.95
N GLY A 35 15.09 -16.29 7.57
CA GLY A 35 14.31 -16.27 8.80
C GLY A 35 15.13 -16.55 10.06
N MET A 36 16.47 -16.50 9.97
CA MET A 36 17.39 -16.68 11.10
C MET A 36 17.60 -15.35 11.84
N THR A 37 16.50 -14.77 12.31
CA THR A 37 16.45 -13.40 12.85
C THR A 37 17.34 -13.22 14.07
N ASP A 38 17.39 -14.20 15.00
CA ASP A 38 18.25 -14.12 16.18
C ASP A 38 19.74 -14.07 15.82
N SER A 39 20.15 -14.84 14.80
CA SER A 39 21.52 -14.83 14.29
C SER A 39 21.86 -13.49 13.61
N ALA A 40 20.90 -12.92 12.86
CA ALA A 40 21.03 -11.62 12.25
C ALA A 40 21.20 -10.50 13.30
N VAL A 41 20.37 -10.52 14.34
CA VAL A 41 20.46 -9.58 15.49
C VAL A 41 21.80 -9.72 16.19
N ALA A 42 22.25 -10.95 16.47
CA ALA A 42 23.55 -11.19 17.10
C ALA A 42 24.70 -10.62 16.25
N MET A 43 24.68 -10.85 14.94
CA MET A 43 25.69 -10.32 14.02
C MET A 43 25.66 -8.79 13.96
N LEU A 44 24.49 -8.15 13.85
CA LEU A 44 24.35 -6.69 13.89
C LEU A 44 24.90 -6.09 15.18
N SER A 45 24.69 -6.75 16.32
CA SER A 45 25.13 -6.25 17.64
C SER A 45 26.66 -6.24 17.77
N THR A 46 27.39 -7.03 16.99
CA THR A 46 28.86 -7.04 16.96
C THR A 46 29.45 -5.94 16.10
N MET A 47 28.65 -5.36 15.20
CA MET A 47 29.10 -4.31 14.27
C MET A 47 29.04 -2.94 14.96
N LYS A 48 30.08 -2.13 14.83
CA LYS A 48 30.11 -0.76 15.33
C LYS A 48 29.86 0.21 14.17
N ILE A 49 28.85 1.06 14.29
CA ILE A 49 28.52 2.06 13.28
C ILE A 49 29.75 2.96 12.94
N GLY A 50 30.57 3.29 13.95
CA GLY A 50 31.77 4.11 13.76
C GLY A 50 32.85 3.49 12.86
N ASP A 51 32.80 2.19 12.66
CA ASP A 51 33.77 1.49 11.79
C ASP A 51 33.30 1.48 10.31
N ILE A 52 32.00 1.83 10.06
CA ILE A 52 31.42 1.85 8.72
C ILE A 52 31.71 3.20 8.05
N GLN A 53 32.70 3.24 7.20
CA GLN A 53 33.18 4.49 6.57
C GLN A 53 32.30 4.95 5.39
N ARG A 54 31.57 4.04 4.73
CA ARG A 54 30.76 4.37 3.55
C ARG A 54 29.34 4.74 3.96
N CYS A 55 28.86 5.90 3.52
CA CYS A 55 27.52 6.39 3.80
C CYS A 55 26.43 5.40 3.38
N GLN A 56 26.60 4.69 2.24
CA GLN A 56 25.67 3.67 1.77
C GLN A 56 25.67 2.42 2.66
N ASP A 57 26.81 1.98 3.15
CA ASP A 57 26.91 0.84 4.06
C ASP A 57 26.33 1.20 5.44
N SER A 58 26.46 2.44 5.90
CA SER A 58 25.80 2.93 7.11
C SER A 58 24.29 2.93 6.96
N ALA A 59 23.76 3.39 5.83
CA ALA A 59 22.34 3.33 5.52
C ALA A 59 21.83 1.88 5.43
N TYR A 60 22.63 0.99 4.85
CA TYR A 60 22.30 -0.44 4.76
C TYR A 60 22.28 -1.09 6.16
N TYR A 61 23.25 -0.78 7.02
CA TYR A 61 23.26 -1.24 8.41
C TYR A 61 22.00 -0.76 9.17
N GLU A 62 21.63 0.50 9.01
CA GLU A 62 20.43 1.03 9.64
C GLU A 62 19.16 0.33 9.14
N LEU A 63 19.06 0.09 7.83
CA LEU A 63 17.95 -0.65 7.23
C LEU A 63 17.83 -2.07 7.81
N LEU A 64 18.94 -2.81 7.88
CA LEU A 64 18.96 -4.16 8.44
C LEU A 64 18.62 -4.17 9.94
N THR A 65 18.97 -3.11 10.67
CA THR A 65 18.59 -2.95 12.08
C THR A 65 17.07 -2.77 12.23
N VAL A 66 16.44 -1.96 11.36
CA VAL A 66 14.99 -1.81 11.31
C VAL A 66 14.34 -3.15 10.95
N ALA A 67 14.85 -3.81 9.90
CA ALA A 67 14.37 -5.12 9.47
C ALA A 67 14.37 -6.14 10.61
N ALA A 68 15.49 -6.27 11.31
CA ALA A 68 15.64 -7.18 12.43
C ALA A 68 14.70 -6.82 13.62
N ALA A 69 14.47 -5.52 13.88
CA ALA A 69 13.55 -5.07 14.92
C ALA A 69 12.09 -5.42 14.55
N VAL A 70 11.68 -5.24 13.32
CA VAL A 70 10.34 -5.60 12.82
C VAL A 70 10.13 -7.11 12.91
N GLU A 71 11.06 -7.91 12.41
CA GLU A 71 10.97 -9.38 12.41
C GLU A 71 10.97 -9.97 13.83
N THR A 72 11.59 -9.30 14.82
CA THR A 72 11.55 -9.71 16.25
C THR A 72 10.34 -9.15 17.00
N GLY A 73 9.45 -8.40 16.34
CA GLY A 73 8.31 -7.76 17.00
C GLY A 73 8.69 -6.59 17.93
N ARG A 74 9.94 -6.16 17.90
CA ARG A 74 10.40 -4.95 18.59
C ARG A 74 10.03 -3.75 17.70
N GLY A 75 9.05 -2.97 18.11
CA GLY A 75 8.60 -1.81 17.32
C GLY A 75 9.77 -0.85 17.00
N CYS A 76 9.75 -0.29 15.81
CA CYS A 76 10.60 0.83 15.42
C CYS A 76 9.74 2.09 15.32
N ASP A 77 10.09 3.17 16.03
CA ASP A 77 9.22 4.34 16.18
C ASP A 77 9.56 5.52 15.27
N ASP A 78 10.61 5.42 14.46
CA ASP A 78 11.16 6.57 13.76
C ASP A 78 10.93 6.52 12.24
N ARG A 79 9.77 7.09 11.78
CA ARG A 79 9.47 7.26 10.36
C ARG A 79 10.51 8.13 9.64
N GLN A 80 10.99 9.20 10.28
CA GLN A 80 11.99 10.10 9.69
C GLN A 80 13.30 9.37 9.38
N ARG A 81 13.54 8.25 10.05
CA ARG A 81 14.72 7.41 9.82
C ARG A 81 14.68 6.76 8.45
N ILE A 82 13.54 6.22 8.04
CA ILE A 82 13.41 5.51 6.75
C ILE A 82 13.37 6.51 5.58
N ASP A 83 12.71 7.65 5.74
CA ASP A 83 12.75 8.73 4.74
C ASP A 83 14.19 9.18 4.45
N ARG A 84 15.05 9.22 5.48
CA ARG A 84 16.49 9.51 5.30
C ARG A 84 17.24 8.37 4.62
N LEU A 85 16.90 7.12 4.95
CA LEU A 85 17.54 5.94 4.35
C LEU A 85 17.29 5.87 2.85
N THR A 86 16.07 6.12 2.39
CA THR A 86 15.73 6.07 0.95
C THR A 86 16.48 7.12 0.13
N LEU A 87 16.88 8.24 0.75
CA LEU A 87 17.69 9.26 0.10
C LEU A 87 19.18 8.87 -0.03
N LEU A 88 19.67 8.00 0.85
CA LEU A 88 21.07 7.57 0.91
C LEU A 88 21.31 6.28 0.12
N LEU A 89 20.27 5.44 -0.04
CA LEU A 89 20.34 4.19 -0.77
C LEU A 89 20.27 4.47 -2.28
N SER A 90 21.18 3.90 -3.04
CA SER A 90 21.19 4.00 -4.51
C SER A 90 20.77 2.71 -5.22
N ASN A 91 20.56 1.64 -4.48
CA ASN A 91 20.21 0.32 -4.99
C ASN A 91 18.68 0.13 -4.87
N GLU A 92 18.00 -0.09 -6.00
CA GLU A 92 16.55 -0.27 -6.06
C GLU A 92 16.05 -1.40 -5.14
N ARG A 93 16.80 -2.48 -5.00
CA ARG A 93 16.46 -3.57 -4.07
C ARG A 93 16.44 -3.07 -2.61
N LEU A 94 17.44 -2.32 -2.19
CA LEU A 94 17.50 -1.78 -0.82
C LEU A 94 16.45 -0.70 -0.56
N ILE A 95 16.13 0.11 -1.58
CA ILE A 95 15.04 1.08 -1.52
C ILE A 95 13.70 0.35 -1.36
N ALA A 96 13.46 -0.71 -2.15
CA ALA A 96 12.27 -1.54 -2.01
C ALA A 96 12.16 -2.18 -0.62
N TYR A 97 13.27 -2.68 -0.07
CA TYR A 97 13.32 -3.20 1.30
C TYR A 97 12.99 -2.11 2.34
N ALA A 98 13.51 -0.90 2.17
CA ALA A 98 13.24 0.21 3.09
C ALA A 98 11.74 0.54 3.15
N TYR A 99 11.10 0.70 2.00
CA TYR A 99 9.66 0.92 1.92
C TYR A 99 8.83 -0.26 2.44
N HIS A 100 9.26 -1.50 2.15
CA HIS A 100 8.61 -2.70 2.68
C HIS A 100 8.61 -2.72 4.22
N TYR A 101 9.76 -2.47 4.86
CA TYR A 101 9.82 -2.45 6.31
C TYR A 101 9.12 -1.24 6.93
N GLU A 102 9.12 -0.06 6.26
CA GLU A 102 8.28 1.06 6.68
C GLU A 102 6.80 0.68 6.65
N ALA A 103 6.34 0.04 5.58
CA ALA A 103 4.97 -0.44 5.46
C ALA A 103 4.59 -1.36 6.62
N LEU A 104 5.46 -2.31 6.99
CA LEU A 104 5.23 -3.20 8.13
C LEU A 104 5.16 -2.44 9.47
N VAL A 105 6.02 -1.44 9.67
CA VAL A 105 6.00 -0.57 10.86
C VAL A 105 4.68 0.22 10.90
N GLN A 106 4.26 0.83 9.80
CA GLN A 106 3.00 1.58 9.72
C GLN A 106 1.79 0.68 9.98
N TYR A 107 1.79 -0.53 9.40
CA TYR A 107 0.74 -1.51 9.62
C TYR A 107 0.62 -1.91 11.10
N ASN A 108 1.75 -2.20 11.78
CA ASN A 108 1.77 -2.55 13.19
C ASN A 108 1.28 -1.41 14.10
N LYS A 109 1.42 -0.15 13.66
CA LYS A 109 0.85 1.03 14.33
C LYS A 109 -0.63 1.26 14.02
N GLY A 110 -1.23 0.46 13.13
CA GLY A 110 -2.61 0.58 12.69
C GLY A 110 -2.83 1.58 11.53
N TYR A 111 -1.76 2.15 10.98
CA TYR A 111 -1.82 3.08 9.83
C TYR A 111 -1.86 2.32 8.50
N VAL A 112 -2.91 1.51 8.30
CA VAL A 112 -3.04 0.56 7.18
C VAL A 112 -2.91 1.25 5.80
N PHE A 113 -3.47 2.44 5.64
CA PHE A 113 -3.39 3.18 4.36
C PHE A 113 -1.96 3.62 4.02
N ASN A 114 -1.22 4.12 5.02
CA ASN A 114 0.18 4.47 4.81
C ASN A 114 1.00 3.22 4.48
N ALA A 115 0.73 2.12 5.18
CA ALA A 115 1.37 0.84 4.91
C ALA A 115 1.13 0.35 3.47
N ILE A 116 -0.10 0.48 2.95
CA ILE A 116 -0.41 0.13 1.55
C ILE A 116 0.35 1.04 0.58
N CYS A 117 0.42 2.35 0.84
CA CYS A 117 1.16 3.28 -0.02
C CYS A 117 2.66 2.95 -0.08
N ASP A 118 3.28 2.76 1.09
CA ASP A 118 4.71 2.46 1.18
C ASP A 118 5.01 1.10 0.52
N GLU A 119 4.15 0.10 0.71
CA GLU A 119 4.29 -1.23 0.10
C GLU A 119 4.11 -1.20 -1.42
N ARG A 120 3.26 -0.31 -1.96
CA ARG A 120 3.12 -0.11 -3.41
C ARG A 120 4.36 0.53 -4.02
N ILE A 121 4.98 1.47 -3.31
CA ILE A 121 6.27 2.02 -3.72
C ILE A 121 7.34 0.92 -3.71
N ALA A 122 7.36 0.09 -2.66
CA ALA A 122 8.25 -1.06 -2.59
C ALA A 122 8.05 -2.04 -3.76
N GLU A 123 6.78 -2.33 -4.12
CA GLU A 123 6.44 -3.19 -5.26
C GLU A 123 7.02 -2.66 -6.57
N ASP A 124 6.92 -1.36 -6.79
CA ASP A 124 7.41 -0.75 -8.02
C ASP A 124 8.93 -0.87 -8.15
N PHE A 125 9.68 -0.49 -7.11
CA PHE A 125 11.13 -0.70 -7.10
C PHE A 125 11.50 -2.17 -7.24
N ALA A 126 10.76 -3.09 -6.61
CA ALA A 126 11.04 -4.52 -6.67
C ALA A 126 10.84 -5.13 -8.06
N LYS A 127 9.98 -4.57 -8.92
CA LYS A 127 9.75 -5.06 -10.30
C LYS A 127 11.04 -5.22 -11.09
N HIS A 128 12.00 -4.31 -10.88
CA HIS A 128 13.24 -4.23 -11.64
C HIS A 128 14.42 -4.98 -11.01
N THR A 129 14.26 -5.51 -9.78
CA THR A 129 15.41 -6.07 -9.03
C THR A 129 15.75 -7.51 -9.37
N GLY A 130 14.85 -8.27 -10.01
CA GLY A 130 15.04 -9.72 -10.18
C GLY A 130 14.94 -10.53 -8.88
N ASP A 131 14.67 -9.90 -7.72
CA ASP A 131 14.55 -10.54 -6.42
C ASP A 131 13.13 -11.07 -6.21
N ASP A 132 12.89 -12.32 -6.56
CA ASP A 132 11.59 -12.95 -6.44
C ASP A 132 11.16 -13.17 -4.99
N ARG A 133 12.11 -13.26 -4.04
CA ARG A 133 11.82 -13.38 -2.61
C ARG A 133 11.24 -12.07 -2.07
N LEU A 134 11.88 -10.96 -2.39
CA LEU A 134 11.39 -9.63 -2.05
C LEU A 134 10.01 -9.37 -2.66
N LYS A 135 9.83 -9.67 -3.96
CA LYS A 135 8.52 -9.56 -4.63
C LYS A 135 7.44 -10.37 -3.92
N TYR A 136 7.76 -11.61 -3.53
CA TYR A 136 6.81 -12.45 -2.80
C TYR A 136 6.44 -11.86 -1.42
N ARG A 137 7.42 -11.32 -0.68
CA ARG A 137 7.18 -10.64 0.62
C ARG A 137 6.26 -9.45 0.46
N ILE A 138 6.54 -8.58 -0.52
CA ILE A 138 5.74 -7.40 -0.82
C ILE A 138 4.30 -7.77 -1.18
N LEU A 139 4.10 -8.70 -2.12
CA LEU A 139 2.76 -9.17 -2.49
C LEU A 139 2.04 -9.85 -1.31
N THR A 140 2.79 -10.47 -0.39
CA THR A 140 2.24 -11.05 0.84
C THR A 140 1.74 -9.98 1.79
N ALA A 141 2.50 -8.91 1.99
CA ALA A 141 2.12 -7.79 2.84
C ALA A 141 0.90 -7.05 2.26
N LEU A 142 0.89 -6.74 0.95
CA LEU A 142 -0.26 -6.13 0.29
C LEU A 142 -1.53 -6.99 0.42
N SER A 143 -1.41 -8.30 0.16
CA SER A 143 -2.54 -9.21 0.36
C SER A 143 -3.03 -9.21 1.81
N LEU A 144 -2.13 -9.23 2.79
CA LEU A 144 -2.46 -9.18 4.21
C LEU A 144 -3.14 -7.86 4.59
N PHE A 145 -2.57 -6.72 4.20
CA PHE A 145 -3.11 -5.41 4.56
C PHE A 145 -4.52 -5.21 4.03
N HIS A 146 -4.77 -5.60 2.77
CA HIS A 146 -6.11 -5.55 2.20
C HIS A 146 -7.08 -6.55 2.84
N PHE A 147 -6.62 -7.76 3.19
CA PHE A 147 -7.45 -8.76 3.88
C PHE A 147 -7.88 -8.28 5.28
N GLU A 148 -6.96 -7.74 6.07
CA GLU A 148 -7.26 -7.24 7.42
C GLU A 148 -8.08 -5.94 7.41
N ASN A 149 -8.09 -5.23 6.28
CA ASN A 149 -8.94 -4.06 6.04
C ASN A 149 -10.27 -4.40 5.33
N ASP A 150 -10.70 -5.66 5.41
CA ASP A 150 -11.93 -6.20 4.81
C ASP A 150 -12.07 -6.01 3.29
N ASN A 151 -10.96 -5.76 2.59
CA ASN A 151 -10.90 -5.66 1.13
C ASN A 151 -10.40 -6.97 0.48
N SER A 152 -11.15 -8.05 0.68
CA SER A 152 -10.79 -9.38 0.18
C SER A 152 -10.73 -9.47 -1.34
N LYS A 153 -11.40 -8.60 -2.09
CA LYS A 153 -11.30 -8.56 -3.57
C LYS A 153 -9.91 -8.14 -4.01
N THR A 154 -9.41 -7.03 -3.49
CA THR A 154 -8.06 -6.53 -3.79
C THR A 154 -6.99 -7.47 -3.24
N SER A 155 -7.19 -8.02 -2.03
CA SER A 155 -6.30 -9.05 -1.47
C SER A 155 -6.13 -10.24 -2.43
N LEU A 156 -7.22 -10.72 -3.05
CA LEU A 156 -7.17 -11.80 -4.05
C LEU A 156 -6.34 -11.41 -5.29
N THR A 157 -6.36 -10.16 -5.73
CA THR A 157 -5.54 -9.70 -6.86
C THR A 157 -4.05 -9.93 -6.57
N TYR A 158 -3.60 -9.56 -5.38
CA TYR A 158 -2.22 -9.81 -4.94
C TYR A 158 -1.92 -11.29 -4.73
N ASP A 159 -2.87 -12.07 -4.22
CA ASP A 159 -2.72 -13.52 -4.10
C ASP A 159 -2.56 -14.22 -5.46
N TYR A 160 -3.23 -13.73 -6.50
CA TYR A 160 -2.99 -14.23 -7.86
C TYR A 160 -1.59 -13.88 -8.36
N GLY A 161 -1.10 -12.67 -8.07
CA GLY A 161 0.30 -12.29 -8.34
C GLY A 161 1.30 -13.21 -7.63
N ARG A 162 1.05 -13.50 -6.33
CA ARG A 162 1.83 -14.47 -5.54
C ARG A 162 1.80 -15.86 -6.17
N LEU A 163 0.62 -16.32 -6.59
CA LEU A 163 0.46 -17.65 -7.20
C LEU A 163 1.27 -17.77 -8.49
N MET A 164 1.25 -16.75 -9.35
CA MET A 164 2.07 -16.72 -10.57
C MET A 164 3.57 -16.81 -10.24
N LEU A 165 4.02 -16.02 -9.26
CA LEU A 165 5.41 -16.01 -8.82
C LEU A 165 5.83 -17.35 -8.22
N THR A 166 4.98 -18.00 -7.41
CA THR A 166 5.27 -19.31 -6.82
C THR A 166 5.40 -20.43 -7.85
N GLN A 167 4.72 -20.31 -8.98
CA GLN A 167 4.86 -21.26 -10.09
C GLN A 167 6.22 -21.11 -10.79
N GLN A 168 6.75 -19.91 -10.88
CA GLN A 168 8.06 -19.63 -11.47
C GLN A 168 9.21 -20.12 -10.57
N VAL A 169 9.11 -19.83 -9.26
CA VAL A 169 10.17 -20.13 -8.28
C VAL A 169 10.10 -21.58 -7.77
N ASN A 170 8.99 -22.30 -7.98
CA ASN A 170 8.74 -23.65 -7.50
C ASN A 170 9.00 -23.84 -5.99
N ASN A 171 8.54 -22.89 -5.16
CA ASN A 171 8.64 -22.96 -3.71
C ASN A 171 7.34 -23.54 -3.09
N PRO A 172 7.36 -24.78 -2.53
CA PRO A 172 6.16 -25.44 -2.02
C PRO A 172 5.53 -24.73 -0.82
N GLN A 173 6.34 -24.06 0.01
CA GLN A 173 5.86 -23.31 1.19
C GLN A 173 5.10 -22.06 0.74
N TRP A 174 5.62 -21.31 -0.22
CA TRP A 174 4.94 -20.15 -0.78
C TRP A 174 3.61 -20.52 -1.42
N VAL A 175 3.57 -21.64 -2.15
CA VAL A 175 2.31 -22.20 -2.70
C VAL A 175 1.32 -22.49 -1.60
N ALA A 176 1.76 -23.14 -0.50
CA ALA A 176 0.91 -23.46 0.65
C ALA A 176 0.32 -22.18 1.30
N HIS A 177 1.14 -21.18 1.55
CA HIS A 177 0.75 -19.90 2.11
C HIS A 177 -0.25 -19.15 1.20
N THR A 178 0.04 -19.13 -0.11
CA THR A 178 -0.84 -18.47 -1.09
C THR A 178 -2.21 -19.14 -1.14
N PHE A 179 -2.27 -20.48 -1.22
CA PHE A 179 -3.57 -21.19 -1.22
C PHE A 179 -4.36 -20.97 0.07
N THR A 180 -3.67 -20.90 1.23
CA THR A 180 -4.34 -20.64 2.50
C THR A 180 -4.98 -19.24 2.51
N ARG A 181 -4.28 -18.23 2.03
CA ARG A 181 -4.81 -16.86 1.94
C ARG A 181 -5.96 -16.77 0.93
N MET A 182 -5.80 -17.35 -0.27
CA MET A 182 -6.88 -17.39 -1.26
C MET A 182 -8.13 -18.08 -0.72
N ALA A 183 -7.99 -19.19 -0.01
CA ALA A 183 -9.12 -19.88 0.62
C ALA A 183 -9.84 -18.96 1.62
N ALA A 184 -9.09 -18.25 2.48
CA ALA A 184 -9.65 -17.31 3.44
C ALA A 184 -10.38 -16.15 2.77
N ASN A 185 -9.77 -15.54 1.73
CA ASN A 185 -10.39 -14.46 0.97
C ASN A 185 -11.70 -14.91 0.30
N TYR A 186 -11.71 -16.09 -0.34
CA TYR A 186 -12.94 -16.63 -0.94
C TYR A 186 -14.02 -16.95 0.09
N ALA A 187 -13.64 -17.44 1.27
CA ALA A 187 -14.58 -17.69 2.36
C ALA A 187 -15.23 -16.39 2.86
N VAL A 188 -14.45 -15.31 3.05
CA VAL A 188 -14.96 -13.96 3.40
C VAL A 188 -15.92 -13.43 2.33
N LEU A 189 -15.64 -13.70 1.05
CA LEU A 189 -16.51 -13.32 -0.07
C LEU A 189 -17.72 -14.25 -0.28
N HIS A 190 -17.95 -15.22 0.61
CA HIS A 190 -19.00 -16.24 0.51
C HIS A 190 -18.97 -17.05 -0.78
N LYS A 191 -17.80 -17.17 -1.42
CA LYS A 191 -17.56 -18.04 -2.59
C LYS A 191 -17.09 -19.42 -2.14
N ASN A 192 -17.99 -20.16 -1.52
CA ASN A 192 -17.68 -21.38 -0.77
C ASN A 192 -17.02 -22.47 -1.63
N ASP A 193 -17.41 -22.64 -2.90
CA ASP A 193 -16.80 -23.63 -3.80
C ASP A 193 -15.32 -23.32 -4.06
N SER A 194 -15.01 -22.06 -4.36
CA SER A 194 -13.63 -21.60 -4.57
C SER A 194 -12.82 -21.69 -3.27
N ALA A 195 -13.42 -21.30 -2.15
CA ALA A 195 -12.79 -21.42 -0.84
C ALA A 195 -12.44 -22.87 -0.51
N ALA A 196 -13.39 -23.79 -0.70
CA ALA A 196 -13.18 -25.23 -0.46
C ALA A 196 -12.10 -25.82 -1.40
N TYR A 197 -12.06 -25.38 -2.66
CA TYR A 197 -11.05 -25.82 -3.62
C TYR A 197 -9.63 -25.45 -3.15
N TYR A 198 -9.38 -24.17 -2.80
CA TYR A 198 -8.08 -23.74 -2.32
C TYR A 198 -7.77 -24.27 -0.92
N GLN A 199 -8.77 -24.39 -0.05
CA GLN A 199 -8.65 -25.01 1.28
C GLN A 199 -8.11 -26.44 1.19
N LYS A 200 -8.70 -27.27 0.33
CA LYS A 200 -8.24 -28.65 0.11
C LYS A 200 -6.80 -28.71 -0.36
N ARG A 201 -6.41 -27.81 -1.28
CA ARG A 201 -5.03 -27.73 -1.78
C ARG A 201 -4.05 -27.27 -0.71
N ALA A 202 -4.46 -26.32 0.11
CA ALA A 202 -3.65 -25.85 1.26
C ALA A 202 -3.47 -26.98 2.29
N GLN A 203 -4.54 -27.73 2.61
CA GLN A 203 -4.51 -28.85 3.57
C GLN A 203 -3.47 -29.92 3.20
N THR A 204 -3.29 -30.24 1.91
CA THR A 204 -2.28 -31.21 1.47
C THR A 204 -0.85 -30.79 1.81
N LYS A 205 -0.64 -29.48 2.07
CA LYS A 205 0.67 -28.87 2.35
C LYS A 205 0.81 -28.37 3.80
N GLN A 206 -0.13 -28.71 4.68
CA GLN A 206 -0.18 -28.20 6.06
C GLN A 206 1.12 -28.43 6.85
N LYS A 207 1.84 -29.51 6.59
CA LYS A 207 3.08 -29.86 7.32
C LYS A 207 4.23 -28.89 7.12
N ILE A 208 4.26 -28.16 5.99
CA ILE A 208 5.31 -27.21 5.65
C ILE A 208 4.92 -25.74 5.95
N MET A 209 3.75 -25.53 6.53
CA MET A 209 3.27 -24.20 6.88
C MET A 209 3.79 -23.76 8.26
N ASP A 210 4.01 -22.47 8.43
CA ASP A 210 4.18 -21.84 9.72
C ASP A 210 2.88 -21.82 10.53
N ASP A 211 2.97 -21.41 11.80
CA ASP A 211 1.84 -21.37 12.72
C ASP A 211 0.73 -20.42 12.28
N GLU A 212 1.11 -19.29 11.67
CA GLU A 212 0.14 -18.31 11.18
C GLU A 212 -0.75 -18.90 10.09
N HIS A 213 -0.16 -19.51 9.07
CA HIS A 213 -0.91 -20.08 7.97
C HIS A 213 -1.67 -21.35 8.41
N ARG A 214 -1.13 -22.12 9.36
CA ARG A 214 -1.87 -23.24 9.96
C ARG A 214 -3.10 -22.78 10.74
N ALA A 215 -2.97 -21.68 11.52
CA ALA A 215 -4.11 -21.10 12.24
C ALA A 215 -5.15 -20.53 11.26
N LEU A 216 -4.71 -19.82 10.22
CA LEU A 216 -5.60 -19.30 9.18
C LEU A 216 -6.34 -20.42 8.43
N LEU A 217 -5.65 -21.54 8.15
CA LEU A 217 -6.25 -22.71 7.52
C LEU A 217 -7.42 -23.27 8.37
N TRP A 218 -7.24 -23.39 9.68
CA TRP A 218 -8.31 -23.82 10.60
C TRP A 218 -9.41 -22.77 10.73
N THR A 219 -9.06 -21.49 10.76
CA THR A 219 -10.04 -20.39 10.76
C THR A 219 -10.93 -20.45 9.51
N THR A 220 -10.34 -20.64 8.35
CA THR A 220 -11.06 -20.78 7.08
C THR A 220 -11.95 -22.03 7.07
N GLN A 221 -11.48 -23.15 7.65
CA GLN A 221 -12.29 -24.35 7.80
C GLN A 221 -13.51 -24.09 8.68
N GLY A 222 -13.36 -23.30 9.74
CA GLY A 222 -14.48 -22.85 10.58
C GLY A 222 -15.51 -22.03 9.80
N MET A 223 -15.07 -21.09 8.97
CA MET A 223 -15.95 -20.30 8.11
C MET A 223 -16.72 -21.19 7.11
N LEU A 224 -16.05 -22.15 6.48
CA LEU A 224 -16.68 -23.10 5.57
C LEU A 224 -17.65 -24.08 6.28
N SER A 225 -17.57 -24.17 7.60
CA SER A 225 -18.45 -25.01 8.43
C SER A 225 -19.64 -24.24 9.01
N GLU A 226 -20.02 -23.10 8.45
CA GLU A 226 -21.05 -22.19 9.00
C GLU A 226 -22.41 -22.87 9.23
N GLY A 227 -22.78 -23.83 8.39
CA GLY A 227 -23.97 -24.65 8.56
C GLY A 227 -23.91 -25.72 9.68
N LYS A 228 -22.73 -25.86 10.34
CA LYS A 228 -22.45 -26.82 11.42
C LYS A 228 -21.72 -26.13 12.55
N PRO A 229 -22.43 -25.38 13.39
CA PRO A 229 -21.82 -24.46 14.36
C PRO A 229 -20.85 -25.13 15.34
N ASP A 230 -21.12 -26.36 15.77
CA ASP A 230 -20.19 -27.10 16.66
C ASP A 230 -18.86 -27.43 15.97
N GLN A 231 -18.88 -27.75 14.67
CA GLN A 231 -17.66 -27.97 13.89
C GLN A 231 -16.90 -26.66 13.68
N ALA A 232 -17.63 -25.57 13.43
CA ALA A 232 -17.03 -24.24 13.30
C ALA A 232 -16.29 -23.85 14.60
N VAL A 233 -16.94 -23.99 15.75
CA VAL A 233 -16.34 -23.74 17.07
C VAL A 233 -15.07 -24.58 17.29
N GLN A 234 -15.10 -25.87 16.98
CA GLN A 234 -13.92 -26.73 17.10
C GLN A 234 -12.76 -26.24 16.21
N CYS A 235 -13.07 -25.85 14.97
CA CYS A 235 -12.07 -25.31 14.05
C CYS A 235 -11.44 -24.00 14.56
N TYR A 236 -12.26 -23.05 15.02
CA TYR A 236 -11.78 -21.80 15.57
C TYR A 236 -10.95 -22.00 16.84
N ARG A 237 -11.38 -22.85 17.76
CA ARG A 237 -10.61 -23.19 18.97
C ARG A 237 -9.25 -23.80 18.60
N ARG A 238 -9.22 -24.70 17.60
CA ARG A 238 -7.97 -25.30 17.12
C ARG A 238 -7.05 -24.27 16.48
N ALA A 239 -7.58 -23.32 15.73
CA ALA A 239 -6.83 -22.19 15.19
C ALA A 239 -6.17 -21.37 16.31
N LEU A 240 -6.95 -21.02 17.33
CA LEU A 240 -6.50 -20.24 18.49
C LEU A 240 -5.48 -20.95 19.38
N GLN A 241 -5.48 -22.29 19.42
CA GLN A 241 -4.45 -23.08 20.09
C GLN A 241 -3.08 -22.99 19.37
N ILE A 242 -3.11 -22.79 18.03
CA ILE A 242 -1.89 -22.67 17.25
C ILE A 242 -1.36 -21.23 17.33
N LYS A 243 -2.18 -20.25 17.02
CA LYS A 243 -1.83 -18.81 17.05
C LYS A 243 -3.06 -17.97 17.40
N SER A 244 -2.93 -17.10 18.39
CA SER A 244 -3.98 -16.16 18.74
C SER A 244 -4.19 -15.14 17.62
N SER A 245 -5.43 -14.92 17.22
CA SER A 245 -5.82 -13.96 16.19
C SER A 245 -7.13 -13.27 16.60
N PRO A 246 -7.18 -11.92 16.62
CA PRO A 246 -8.41 -11.18 16.89
C PRO A 246 -9.54 -11.57 15.93
N ARG A 247 -9.24 -11.71 14.64
CA ARG A 247 -10.22 -12.12 13.62
C ARG A 247 -10.82 -13.49 13.93
N CYS A 248 -10.00 -14.45 14.31
CA CYS A 248 -10.48 -15.79 14.68
C CYS A 248 -11.38 -15.75 15.93
N ARG A 249 -11.04 -14.93 16.94
CA ARG A 249 -11.85 -14.74 18.15
C ARG A 249 -13.19 -14.08 17.85
N ILE A 250 -13.20 -13.06 16.96
CA ILE A 250 -14.44 -12.42 16.49
C ILE A 250 -15.37 -13.46 15.84
N LEU A 251 -14.86 -14.30 14.95
CA LEU A 251 -15.63 -15.35 14.30
C LEU A 251 -16.14 -16.40 15.30
N LEU A 252 -15.34 -16.75 16.28
CA LEU A 252 -15.73 -17.67 17.36
C LEU A 252 -16.83 -17.05 18.24
N ALA A 253 -16.69 -15.78 18.62
CA ALA A 253 -17.70 -15.05 19.38
C ALA A 253 -19.03 -15.01 18.62
N GLN A 254 -19.01 -14.62 17.35
CA GLN A 254 -20.20 -14.63 16.49
C GLN A 254 -20.83 -16.03 16.34
N CYS A 255 -20.01 -17.06 16.35
CA CYS A 255 -20.50 -18.44 16.31
C CYS A 255 -21.22 -18.80 17.62
N TYR A 256 -20.68 -18.39 18.79
CA TYR A 256 -21.35 -18.54 20.08
C TYR A 256 -22.65 -17.74 20.20
N GLU A 257 -22.67 -16.51 19.65
CA GLU A 257 -23.91 -15.70 19.59
C GLU A 257 -25.04 -16.42 18.86
N ARG A 258 -24.72 -16.96 17.69
CA ARG A 258 -25.71 -17.74 16.90
C ARG A 258 -26.23 -18.99 17.61
N GLN A 259 -25.45 -19.54 18.53
CA GLN A 259 -25.82 -20.69 19.37
C GLN A 259 -26.50 -20.30 20.68
N GLY A 260 -26.58 -18.99 20.99
CA GLY A 260 -27.13 -18.49 22.27
C GLY A 260 -26.19 -18.60 23.47
N TYR A 261 -24.90 -18.90 23.26
CA TYR A 261 -23.89 -18.99 24.30
C TYR A 261 -23.32 -17.62 24.66
N THR A 262 -24.16 -16.74 25.24
CA THR A 262 -23.86 -15.34 25.52
C THR A 262 -22.58 -15.14 26.32
N GLN A 263 -22.39 -15.90 27.41
CA GLN A 263 -21.20 -15.76 28.28
C GLN A 263 -19.88 -16.07 27.53
N GLN A 264 -19.90 -17.15 26.72
CA GLN A 264 -18.73 -17.51 25.92
C GLN A 264 -18.48 -16.48 24.82
N ALA A 265 -19.53 -15.98 24.19
CA ALA A 265 -19.41 -14.91 23.17
C ALA A 265 -18.76 -13.66 23.76
N VAL A 266 -19.26 -13.16 24.89
CA VAL A 266 -18.71 -11.99 25.59
C VAL A 266 -17.25 -12.19 25.99
N ALA A 267 -16.90 -13.38 26.51
CA ALA A 267 -15.51 -13.70 26.86
C ALA A 267 -14.57 -13.64 25.65
N GLU A 268 -14.99 -14.17 24.49
CA GLU A 268 -14.18 -14.12 23.27
C GLU A 268 -14.11 -12.70 22.69
N TRP A 269 -15.18 -11.89 22.77
CA TRP A 269 -15.16 -10.48 22.39
C TRP A 269 -14.13 -9.69 23.22
N HIS A 270 -14.06 -9.90 24.54
CA HIS A 270 -13.05 -9.25 25.37
C HIS A 270 -11.63 -9.68 25.01
N GLN A 271 -11.42 -10.98 24.79
CA GLN A 271 -10.10 -11.47 24.39
C GLN A 271 -9.68 -11.02 22.99
N ALA A 272 -10.65 -10.75 22.09
CA ALA A 272 -10.40 -10.26 20.76
C ALA A 272 -9.84 -8.82 20.72
N GLN A 273 -10.01 -8.03 21.80
CA GLN A 273 -9.47 -6.66 21.88
C GLN A 273 -7.94 -6.62 21.78
N ASN A 274 -7.26 -7.68 22.25
CA ASN A 274 -5.81 -7.73 22.23
C ASN A 274 -5.28 -7.82 20.79
N ASN A 275 -4.48 -6.85 20.39
CA ASN A 275 -3.87 -6.73 19.07
C ASN A 275 -4.90 -6.59 17.90
N ALA A 276 -6.13 -6.15 18.19
CA ALA A 276 -7.14 -5.92 17.19
C ALA A 276 -6.85 -4.64 16.39
N THR A 277 -7.06 -4.69 15.06
CA THR A 277 -7.02 -3.49 14.22
C THR A 277 -8.14 -2.51 14.63
N LEU A 278 -8.01 -1.23 14.28
CA LEU A 278 -9.05 -0.24 14.60
C LEU A 278 -10.44 -0.64 14.08
N GLN A 279 -10.49 -1.22 12.89
CA GLN A 279 -11.75 -1.73 12.31
C GLN A 279 -12.34 -2.88 13.14
N GLN A 280 -11.48 -3.82 13.56
CA GLN A 280 -11.87 -4.92 14.44
C GLN A 280 -12.31 -4.40 15.81
N GLN A 281 -11.61 -3.40 16.37
CA GLN A 281 -12.01 -2.77 17.64
C GLN A 281 -13.41 -2.15 17.56
N VAL A 282 -13.74 -1.44 16.48
CA VAL A 282 -15.11 -0.93 16.27
C VAL A 282 -16.14 -2.05 16.28
N THR A 283 -15.85 -3.15 15.61
CA THR A 283 -16.73 -4.33 15.55
C THR A 283 -16.93 -4.93 16.96
N ILE A 284 -15.84 -5.11 17.70
CA ILE A 284 -15.85 -5.63 19.07
C ILE A 284 -16.64 -4.72 20.01
N GLN A 285 -16.37 -3.41 19.96
CA GLN A 285 -17.07 -2.45 20.83
C GLN A 285 -18.57 -2.38 20.54
N LYS A 286 -18.97 -2.48 19.28
CA LYS A 286 -20.38 -2.56 18.89
C LYS A 286 -21.07 -3.80 19.48
N ALA A 287 -20.42 -4.96 19.38
CA ALA A 287 -20.95 -6.21 19.96
C ALA A 287 -21.08 -6.10 21.49
N LEU A 288 -20.01 -5.67 22.19
CA LEU A 288 -20.02 -5.50 23.64
C LEU A 288 -21.05 -4.48 24.11
N ARG A 289 -21.26 -3.38 23.36
CA ARG A 289 -22.30 -2.40 23.64
C ARG A 289 -23.71 -3.02 23.56
N GLN A 290 -23.95 -3.88 22.57
CA GLN A 290 -25.23 -4.57 22.46
C GLN A 290 -25.51 -5.46 23.69
N TYR A 291 -24.50 -6.17 24.18
CA TYR A 291 -24.62 -6.95 25.42
C TYR A 291 -24.87 -6.07 26.64
N ALA A 292 -24.13 -4.96 26.79
CA ALA A 292 -24.36 -4.01 27.88
C ALA A 292 -25.80 -3.44 27.88
N GLN A 293 -26.37 -3.19 26.71
CA GLN A 293 -27.78 -2.77 26.57
C GLN A 293 -28.76 -3.89 26.96
N GLN A 294 -28.50 -5.12 26.57
CA GLN A 294 -29.32 -6.27 26.94
C GLN A 294 -29.31 -6.52 28.46
N ASP A 295 -28.18 -6.29 29.10
CA ASP A 295 -28.00 -6.40 30.56
C ASP A 295 -28.48 -5.14 31.33
N ASN A 296 -29.13 -4.17 30.64
CA ASN A 296 -29.55 -2.88 31.20
C ASN A 296 -28.40 -2.05 31.84
N ASN A 297 -27.15 -2.32 31.49
CA ASN A 297 -25.99 -1.55 31.94
C ASN A 297 -25.77 -0.33 31.02
N MET A 298 -26.61 0.69 31.16
CA MET A 298 -26.59 1.89 30.32
C MET A 298 -25.28 2.69 30.45
N VAL A 299 -24.67 2.70 31.64
CA VAL A 299 -23.39 3.39 31.86
C VAL A 299 -22.28 2.78 31.00
N LEU A 300 -22.17 1.47 30.99
CA LEU A 300 -21.21 0.76 30.13
C LEU A 300 -21.55 0.94 28.66
N ALA A 301 -22.84 0.86 28.29
CA ALA A 301 -23.27 1.06 26.91
C ALA A 301 -22.92 2.45 26.37
N ASP A 302 -23.03 3.50 27.19
CA ASP A 302 -22.67 4.88 26.82
C ASP A 302 -21.14 5.07 26.75
N GLN A 303 -20.38 4.46 27.65
CA GLN A 303 -18.91 4.43 27.57
C GLN A 303 -18.44 3.77 26.26
N LEU A 304 -19.00 2.63 25.92
CA LEU A 304 -18.68 1.91 24.69
C LEU A 304 -19.13 2.72 23.44
N ALA A 305 -20.26 3.44 23.51
CA ALA A 305 -20.69 4.33 22.45
C ALA A 305 -19.66 5.46 22.21
N SER A 306 -19.17 6.08 23.27
CA SER A 306 -18.13 7.11 23.18
C SER A 306 -16.83 6.57 22.60
N GLN A 307 -16.42 5.37 22.98
CA GLN A 307 -15.27 4.69 22.40
C GLN A 307 -15.47 4.39 20.89
N ILE A 308 -16.65 3.94 20.48
CA ILE A 308 -16.98 3.71 19.07
C ILE A 308 -16.87 5.00 18.26
N ILE A 309 -17.36 6.12 18.81
CA ILE A 309 -17.25 7.45 18.16
C ILE A 309 -15.76 7.80 17.96
N THR A 310 -14.95 7.69 19.01
CA THR A 310 -13.52 7.99 18.97
C THR A 310 -12.79 7.10 17.97
N LEU A 311 -13.09 5.80 17.93
CA LEU A 311 -12.52 4.85 16.99
C LEU A 311 -12.95 5.16 15.56
N ASN A 312 -14.21 5.49 15.31
CA ASN A 312 -14.71 5.90 14.00
C ASN A 312 -14.10 7.22 13.53
N ASP A 313 -13.89 8.17 14.44
CA ASP A 313 -13.16 9.41 14.12
C ASP A 313 -11.70 9.13 13.76
N SER A 314 -11.06 8.22 14.46
CA SER A 314 -9.72 7.74 14.13
C SER A 314 -9.68 7.03 12.78
N LEU A 315 -10.61 6.10 12.53
CA LEU A 315 -10.79 5.44 11.24
C LEU A 315 -11.10 6.44 10.13
N THR A 316 -11.92 7.44 10.42
CA THR A 316 -12.26 8.47 9.44
C THR A 316 -11.10 9.40 9.19
N LYS A 317 -10.31 9.75 10.20
CA LYS A 317 -9.03 10.45 10.03
C LYS A 317 -8.04 9.64 9.21
N LEU A 318 -7.96 8.35 9.43
CA LEU A 318 -7.12 7.43 8.65
C LEU A 318 -7.69 7.19 7.23
N SER A 319 -9.00 7.04 7.07
CA SER A 319 -9.67 6.83 5.77
C SER A 319 -9.82 8.10 4.93
N ARG A 320 -9.64 9.29 5.52
CA ARG A 320 -9.39 10.52 4.75
C ARG A 320 -8.13 10.42 3.90
N HIS A 321 -7.25 9.55 4.28
CA HIS A 321 -6.19 9.06 3.42
C HIS A 321 -6.66 7.96 2.45
N SER A 322 -7.98 7.81 2.15
CA SER A 322 -8.46 7.11 0.95
C SER A 322 -8.04 7.82 -0.35
N LEU A 323 -7.48 9.00 -0.19
CA LEU A 323 -6.43 9.56 -1.01
C LEU A 323 -5.33 8.56 -1.36
N ALA A 324 -5.11 7.53 -0.56
CA ALA A 324 -4.20 6.48 -0.98
C ALA A 324 -4.70 5.77 -2.24
N GLU A 325 -5.98 5.51 -2.43
CA GLU A 325 -6.48 4.96 -3.71
C GLU A 325 -6.34 5.97 -4.84
N ALA A 326 -6.62 7.26 -4.60
CA ALA A 326 -6.39 8.30 -5.61
C ALA A 326 -4.90 8.65 -5.78
N ALA A 327 -4.10 8.60 -4.72
CA ALA A 327 -2.65 8.74 -4.78
C ALA A 327 -2.00 7.48 -5.35
N GLU A 328 -2.51 6.29 -5.07
CA GLU A 328 -2.12 5.02 -5.68
C GLU A 328 -2.39 5.05 -7.19
N TYR A 329 -3.58 5.46 -7.62
CA TYR A 329 -3.90 5.63 -9.05
C TYR A 329 -3.05 6.72 -9.70
N LYS A 330 -2.78 7.81 -8.98
CA LYS A 330 -1.94 8.91 -9.46
C LYS A 330 -0.46 8.54 -9.44
N ALA A 331 0.01 7.83 -8.41
CA ALA A 331 1.36 7.28 -8.37
C ALA A 331 1.55 6.23 -9.48
N ASP A 332 0.57 5.37 -9.76
CA ASP A 332 0.60 4.43 -10.88
C ASP A 332 0.67 5.16 -12.24
N ASN A 333 -0.04 6.27 -12.40
CA ASN A 333 0.04 7.10 -13.61
C ASN A 333 1.35 7.89 -13.70
N ASP A 334 1.82 8.45 -12.59
CA ASP A 334 3.09 9.18 -12.54
C ASP A 334 4.28 8.22 -12.71
N LEU A 335 4.18 6.99 -12.20
CA LEU A 335 5.15 5.91 -12.42
C LEU A 335 5.06 5.33 -13.83
N ALA A 336 3.87 5.22 -14.43
CA ALA A 336 3.71 4.86 -15.84
C ALA A 336 4.33 5.95 -16.75
N LEU A 337 4.23 7.22 -16.36
CA LEU A 337 4.88 8.34 -17.02
C LEU A 337 6.41 8.28 -16.85
N MET A 338 6.91 7.99 -15.65
CA MET A 338 8.34 7.78 -15.40
C MET A 338 8.87 6.57 -16.18
N ASN A 339 8.12 5.46 -16.23
CA ASN A 339 8.49 4.29 -17.04
C ASN A 339 8.45 4.60 -18.54
N SER A 340 7.53 5.43 -19.02
CA SER A 340 7.51 5.87 -20.42
C SER A 340 8.69 6.82 -20.74
N VAL A 341 9.10 7.64 -19.79
CA VAL A 341 10.31 8.48 -19.87
C VAL A 341 11.57 7.60 -19.85
N ASP A 342 11.61 6.55 -19.02
CA ASP A 342 12.71 5.57 -18.99
C ASP A 342 12.78 4.75 -20.30
N GLU A 343 11.65 4.34 -20.88
CA GLU A 343 11.63 3.73 -22.22
C GLU A 343 12.09 4.69 -23.30
N GLN A 344 11.67 5.95 -23.24
CA GLN A 344 12.16 6.97 -24.17
C GLN A 344 13.65 7.25 -24.01
N ILE A 345 14.15 7.28 -22.76
CA ILE A 345 15.57 7.39 -22.47
C ILE A 345 16.33 6.14 -22.97
N ARG A 346 15.81 4.94 -22.78
CA ARG A 346 16.37 3.70 -23.34
C ARG A 346 16.39 3.72 -24.88
N LEU A 347 15.30 4.15 -25.52
CA LEU A 347 15.23 4.32 -26.97
C LEU A 347 16.20 5.40 -27.44
N LEU A 348 16.31 6.51 -26.72
CA LEU A 348 17.29 7.57 -27.01
C LEU A 348 18.72 7.06 -26.86
N LEU A 349 19.02 6.27 -25.84
CA LEU A 349 20.31 5.62 -25.65
C LEU A 349 20.62 4.59 -26.74
N ILE A 350 19.62 3.83 -27.20
CA ILE A 350 19.76 2.90 -28.35
C ILE A 350 20.00 3.69 -29.64
N ILE A 351 19.27 4.75 -29.90
CA ILE A 351 19.46 5.63 -31.06
C ILE A 351 20.84 6.28 -31.01
N ILE A 352 21.28 6.75 -29.82
CA ILE A 352 22.61 7.29 -29.60
C ILE A 352 23.68 6.19 -29.82
N ALA A 353 23.46 4.96 -29.33
CA ALA A 353 24.38 3.85 -29.54
C ALA A 353 24.47 3.45 -31.03
N VAL A 354 23.34 3.41 -31.76
CA VAL A 354 23.30 3.12 -33.19
C VAL A 354 23.93 4.27 -34.00
N THR A 355 23.62 5.52 -33.68
CA THR A 355 24.24 6.69 -34.34
C THR A 355 25.72 6.79 -34.02
N MET A 356 26.15 6.44 -32.80
CA MET A 356 27.55 6.32 -32.45
C MET A 356 28.23 5.17 -33.20
N GLY A 357 27.55 4.03 -33.39
CA GLY A 357 28.02 2.93 -34.21
C GLY A 357 28.24 3.35 -35.67
N LEU A 358 27.30 4.05 -36.27
CA LEU A 358 27.38 4.59 -37.64
C LEU A 358 28.46 5.68 -37.77
N ILE A 359 28.61 6.54 -36.74
CA ILE A 359 29.68 7.55 -36.71
C ILE A 359 31.05 6.87 -36.53
N SER A 360 31.14 5.82 -35.71
CA SER A 360 32.41 5.09 -35.54
C SER A 360 32.86 4.37 -36.84
N VAL A 361 31.89 3.79 -37.58
CA VAL A 361 32.17 3.19 -38.91
C VAL A 361 32.59 4.25 -39.92
N SER A 362 31.91 5.42 -39.95
CA SER A 362 32.29 6.53 -40.84
C SER A 362 33.65 7.17 -40.44
N LEU A 363 33.94 7.24 -39.14
CA LEU A 363 35.25 7.69 -38.62
C LEU A 363 36.37 6.69 -38.92
N LEU A 364 36.11 5.36 -38.82
CA LEU A 364 37.06 4.35 -39.22
C LEU A 364 37.40 4.46 -40.71
N SER A 365 36.39 4.70 -41.56
CA SER A 365 36.63 4.95 -43.01
C SER A 365 37.38 6.25 -43.27
N PHE A 366 37.14 7.29 -42.41
CA PHE A 366 37.84 8.56 -42.53
C PHE A 366 39.24 8.56 -41.95
N VAL A 367 39.46 7.78 -40.87
CA VAL A 367 40.80 7.56 -40.26
C VAL A 367 41.70 6.75 -41.20
N ILE A 368 41.13 5.82 -41.96
CA ILE A 368 41.84 5.07 -43.01
C ILE A 368 42.25 6.02 -44.14
N VAL A 369 41.44 7.04 -44.41
CA VAL A 369 41.67 7.98 -45.51
C VAL A 369 42.54 9.19 -45.17
N ARG A 370 42.53 9.64 -43.90
CA ARG A 370 43.33 10.80 -43.45
C ARG A 370 43.79 10.66 -41.99
N ARG A 371 45.05 10.44 -41.79
CA ARG A 371 45.76 10.58 -40.48
C ARG A 371 45.71 12.00 -39.95
N SER A 372 44.71 12.38 -39.21
CA SER A 372 44.60 13.78 -38.74
C SER A 372 44.39 13.85 -37.21
N LYS A 373 45.28 14.54 -36.54
CA LYS A 373 45.24 14.90 -35.11
C LYS A 373 44.01 15.73 -34.67
N TRP A 374 43.17 16.19 -35.64
CA TRP A 374 42.01 17.06 -35.36
C TRP A 374 40.81 16.31 -34.76
N HIS A 375 40.68 15.00 -34.96
CA HIS A 375 39.57 14.21 -34.46
C HIS A 375 39.58 13.95 -32.95
N MET A 376 40.74 13.88 -32.32
CA MET A 376 40.84 13.66 -30.88
C MET A 376 40.26 14.83 -30.06
N LYS A 377 40.42 16.08 -30.53
CA LYS A 377 39.91 17.27 -29.84
C LYS A 377 38.39 17.36 -29.88
N LYS A 378 37.78 16.95 -31.02
CA LYS A 378 36.35 16.99 -31.24
C LYS A 378 35.58 15.89 -30.48
N MET A 379 36.24 14.75 -30.21
CA MET A 379 35.72 13.67 -29.38
C MET A 379 35.64 14.08 -27.91
N HIS A 380 36.64 14.79 -27.43
CA HIS A 380 36.68 15.26 -26.04
C HIS A 380 35.60 16.32 -25.72
N GLU A 381 35.35 17.23 -26.66
CA GLU A 381 34.30 18.25 -26.55
C GLU A 381 32.88 17.65 -26.55
N ARG A 382 32.65 16.54 -27.28
CA ARG A 382 31.33 15.88 -27.30
C ARG A 382 31.06 15.09 -26.01
N ALA A 383 32.07 14.47 -25.41
CA ALA A 383 31.97 13.77 -24.14
C ALA A 383 31.61 14.73 -22.98
N THR A 384 32.19 15.95 -23.00
CA THR A 384 31.85 16.96 -22.00
C THR A 384 30.44 17.52 -22.14
N VAL A 385 29.88 17.59 -23.35
CA VAL A 385 28.47 17.99 -23.60
C VAL A 385 27.49 16.92 -23.12
N MET A 386 27.81 15.62 -23.33
CA MET A 386 26.99 14.51 -22.84
C MET A 386 26.99 14.44 -21.31
N ALA A 387 28.14 14.63 -20.67
CA ALA A 387 28.22 14.70 -19.21
C ALA A 387 27.40 15.87 -18.62
N LYS A 388 27.35 17.02 -19.31
CA LYS A 388 26.50 18.18 -18.93
C LYS A 388 25.02 17.85 -19.06
N ASN A 389 24.61 17.10 -20.09
CA ASN A 389 23.21 16.73 -20.30
C ASN A 389 22.74 15.67 -19.28
N GLU A 390 23.59 14.74 -18.89
CA GLU A 390 23.29 13.78 -17.82
C GLU A 390 23.09 14.46 -16.46
N ILE A 391 23.89 15.50 -16.17
CA ILE A 391 23.71 16.32 -14.97
C ILE A 391 22.38 17.10 -15.02
N LYS A 392 21.95 17.54 -16.21
CA LYS A 392 20.70 18.29 -16.39
C LYS A 392 19.46 17.40 -16.18
N SER A 393 19.48 16.16 -16.69
CA SER A 393 18.39 15.21 -16.48
C SER A 393 18.25 14.77 -15.01
N LYS A 394 19.37 14.56 -14.29
CA LYS A 394 19.35 14.29 -12.84
C LYS A 394 18.76 15.45 -12.02
N LYS A 395 18.98 16.70 -12.46
CA LYS A 395 18.36 17.88 -11.81
C LYS A 395 16.85 17.96 -12.06
N GLU A 396 16.39 17.57 -13.24
CA GLU A 396 14.97 17.58 -13.60
C GLU A 396 14.17 16.52 -12.85
N VAL A 397 14.71 15.30 -12.73
CA VAL A 397 14.10 14.23 -11.90
C VAL A 397 13.93 14.71 -10.45
N LYS A 398 14.95 15.38 -9.89
CA LYS A 398 14.87 15.90 -8.52
C LYS A 398 13.81 17.02 -8.36
N ARG A 399 13.56 17.80 -9.42
CA ARG A 399 12.50 18.84 -9.46
C ARG A 399 11.11 18.22 -9.52
N LEU A 400 10.93 17.19 -10.36
CA LEU A 400 9.67 16.47 -10.49
C LEU A 400 9.26 15.77 -9.19
N THR A 401 10.24 15.18 -8.48
CA THR A 401 9.99 14.56 -7.17
C THR A 401 9.47 15.57 -6.13
N ARG A 402 9.99 16.80 -6.14
CA ARG A 402 9.46 17.86 -5.27
C ARG A 402 8.05 18.28 -5.63
N ASN A 403 7.75 18.39 -6.93
CA ASN A 403 6.41 18.78 -7.40
C ASN A 403 5.34 17.72 -7.02
N ILE A 404 5.70 16.43 -7.07
CA ILE A 404 4.82 15.33 -6.62
C ILE A 404 4.49 15.46 -5.14
N PHE A 405 5.49 15.77 -4.32
CA PHE A 405 5.30 15.98 -2.89
C PHE A 405 4.34 17.14 -2.59
N ASP A 406 4.52 18.27 -3.29
CA ASP A 406 3.68 19.48 -3.13
C ASP A 406 2.23 19.23 -3.57
N LEU A 407 2.04 18.46 -4.65
CA LEU A 407 0.71 18.06 -5.13
C LEU A 407 -0.01 17.14 -4.14
N HIS A 408 0.72 16.20 -3.54
CA HIS A 408 0.19 15.31 -2.51
C HIS A 408 -0.28 16.10 -1.27
N HIS A 409 0.50 17.11 -0.86
CA HIS A 409 0.13 17.96 0.26
C HIS A 409 -1.13 18.80 -0.02
N LYS A 410 -1.24 19.35 -1.25
CA LYS A 410 -2.42 20.14 -1.66
C LYS A 410 -3.68 19.27 -1.73
N HIS A 411 -3.56 18.04 -2.19
CA HIS A 411 -4.71 17.14 -2.28
C HIS A 411 -5.19 16.72 -0.89
N ASN A 412 -4.27 16.46 0.07
CA ASN A 412 -4.62 16.21 1.46
C ASN A 412 -5.44 17.37 2.07
N GLN A 413 -5.04 18.61 1.75
CA GLN A 413 -5.76 19.79 2.24
C GLN A 413 -7.19 19.87 1.67
N ILE A 414 -7.38 19.57 0.38
CA ILE A 414 -8.70 19.56 -0.28
C ILE A 414 -9.64 18.58 0.42
N MET A 415 -9.13 17.40 0.82
CA MET A 415 -9.94 16.38 1.47
C MET A 415 -10.30 16.73 2.93
N VAL A 416 -9.39 17.39 3.63
CA VAL A 416 -9.69 17.92 4.98
C VAL A 416 -10.78 18.99 4.93
N ASP A 417 -10.64 19.94 4.00
CA ASP A 417 -11.60 21.02 3.82
C ASP A 417 -12.95 20.48 3.33
N GLY A 418 -12.94 19.54 2.38
CA GLY A 418 -14.12 18.90 1.85
C GLY A 418 -14.93 18.12 2.88
N ARG A 419 -14.24 17.44 3.81
CA ARG A 419 -14.91 16.77 4.93
C ARG A 419 -15.59 17.79 5.85
N ARG A 420 -14.91 18.88 6.16
CA ARG A 420 -15.51 19.95 6.97
C ARG A 420 -16.80 20.45 6.33
N CYS A 421 -16.78 20.66 5.01
CA CYS A 421 -17.96 21.04 4.24
C CYS A 421 -19.06 19.95 4.31
N TYR A 422 -18.72 18.68 4.23
CA TYR A 422 -19.67 17.57 4.31
C TYR A 422 -20.33 17.46 5.70
N GLU A 423 -19.56 17.60 6.78
CA GLU A 423 -20.09 17.61 8.14
C GLU A 423 -20.98 18.84 8.40
N HIS A 424 -20.65 19.97 7.78
CA HIS A 424 -21.48 21.17 7.82
C HIS A 424 -22.88 20.88 7.23
N ILE A 425 -22.95 20.23 6.09
CA ILE A 425 -24.20 19.81 5.48
C ILE A 425 -24.96 18.81 6.37
N LYS A 426 -24.30 17.81 6.93
CA LYS A 426 -24.93 16.83 7.82
C LYS A 426 -25.57 17.43 9.06
N ARG A 427 -25.07 18.57 9.54
CA ARG A 427 -25.65 19.31 10.66
C ARG A 427 -26.90 20.10 10.26
N GLY A 428 -27.22 20.19 8.96
CA GLY A 428 -28.33 20.99 8.45
C GLY A 428 -28.01 22.48 8.30
N ASP A 429 -26.71 22.83 8.31
CA ASP A 429 -26.28 24.21 8.19
C ASP A 429 -26.44 24.72 6.75
N THR A 430 -26.48 26.05 6.57
CA THR A 430 -26.63 26.65 5.26
C THR A 430 -25.30 26.90 4.57
N VAL A 431 -25.29 26.80 3.23
CA VAL A 431 -24.06 27.01 2.41
C VAL A 431 -24.03 28.41 1.77
N VAL A 432 -24.78 29.38 2.31
CA VAL A 432 -24.88 30.73 1.74
C VAL A 432 -23.49 31.41 1.66
N MET A 433 -22.64 31.13 2.62
CA MET A 433 -21.28 31.70 2.71
C MET A 433 -20.22 30.90 1.94
N TRP A 434 -20.60 29.78 1.30
CA TRP A 434 -19.65 28.96 0.57
C TRP A 434 -19.21 29.64 -0.72
N ASP A 435 -17.92 29.67 -0.93
CA ASP A 435 -17.34 30.09 -2.20
C ASP A 435 -17.26 28.93 -3.22
N LYS A 436 -16.74 29.19 -4.40
CA LYS A 436 -16.58 28.17 -5.44
C LYS A 436 -15.67 27.03 -4.99
N LYS A 437 -14.67 27.32 -4.16
CA LYS A 437 -13.68 26.36 -3.68
C LYS A 437 -14.30 25.42 -2.64
N ASP A 438 -15.19 25.90 -1.79
CA ASP A 438 -15.89 25.06 -0.81
C ASP A 438 -16.75 24.00 -1.50
N PHE A 439 -17.49 24.39 -2.54
CA PHE A 439 -18.26 23.45 -3.36
C PHE A 439 -17.35 22.42 -4.07
N GLN A 440 -16.19 22.84 -4.57
CA GLN A 440 -15.23 21.93 -5.19
C GLN A 440 -14.68 20.94 -4.16
N ASN A 441 -14.21 21.41 -3.01
CA ASN A 441 -13.67 20.57 -1.95
C ASN A 441 -14.71 19.57 -1.43
N PHE A 442 -15.96 20.02 -1.26
CA PHE A 442 -17.07 19.14 -0.90
C PHE A 442 -17.25 18.02 -1.94
N MET A 443 -17.31 18.37 -3.22
CA MET A 443 -17.55 17.39 -4.29
C MET A 443 -16.37 16.40 -4.43
N GLU A 444 -15.14 16.84 -4.24
CA GLU A 444 -13.97 15.94 -4.24
C GLU A 444 -14.01 14.98 -3.04
N TYR A 445 -14.38 15.47 -1.86
CA TYR A 445 -14.56 14.61 -0.70
C TYR A 445 -15.75 13.66 -0.90
N TYR A 446 -16.88 14.14 -1.41
CA TYR A 446 -18.06 13.31 -1.67
C TYR A 446 -17.79 12.25 -2.74
N ARG A 447 -16.96 12.55 -3.73
CA ARG A 447 -16.46 11.60 -4.74
C ARG A 447 -15.71 10.44 -4.09
N SER A 448 -14.90 10.72 -3.08
CA SER A 448 -14.15 9.66 -2.36
C SER A 448 -15.07 8.69 -1.60
N GLN A 449 -16.24 9.15 -1.19
CA GLN A 449 -17.23 8.36 -0.45
C GLN A 449 -18.26 7.67 -1.36
N ASN A 450 -18.59 8.29 -2.48
CA ASN A 450 -19.65 7.88 -3.39
C ASN A 450 -19.19 8.03 -4.86
N PRO A 451 -18.15 7.30 -5.29
CA PRO A 451 -17.55 7.47 -6.61
C PRO A 451 -18.55 7.23 -7.75
N ASP A 452 -19.37 6.19 -7.63
CA ASP A 452 -20.36 5.83 -8.67
C ASP A 452 -21.39 6.93 -8.90
N PHE A 453 -21.88 7.56 -7.83
CA PHE A 453 -22.85 8.64 -7.96
C PHE A 453 -22.22 9.88 -8.62
N VAL A 454 -21.00 10.25 -8.23
CA VAL A 454 -20.34 11.42 -8.83
C VAL A 454 -19.96 11.14 -10.28
N LEU A 455 -19.55 9.91 -10.59
CA LEU A 455 -19.33 9.50 -11.96
C LEU A 455 -20.61 9.62 -12.81
N HIS A 456 -21.77 9.18 -12.31
CA HIS A 456 -23.06 9.39 -12.95
C HIS A 456 -23.35 10.86 -13.24
N LEU A 457 -23.07 11.77 -12.30
CA LEU A 457 -23.24 13.20 -12.53
C LEU A 457 -22.33 13.76 -13.63
N GLU A 458 -21.21 13.12 -13.88
CA GLU A 458 -20.23 13.53 -14.91
C GLU A 458 -20.51 12.89 -16.28
N THR A 459 -21.05 11.64 -16.29
CA THR A 459 -21.30 10.88 -17.53
C THR A 459 -22.69 11.11 -18.12
N ASP A 460 -23.72 11.20 -17.26
CA ASP A 460 -25.12 11.25 -17.70
C ASP A 460 -25.63 12.66 -17.93
N TYR A 461 -24.81 13.67 -17.62
CA TYR A 461 -25.17 15.07 -17.80
C TYR A 461 -24.10 15.85 -18.57
N ASN A 462 -24.55 16.70 -19.49
CA ASN A 462 -23.65 17.56 -20.27
C ASN A 462 -23.12 18.74 -19.43
N ARG A 463 -21.97 18.53 -18.79
CA ARG A 463 -21.22 19.52 -18.00
C ARG A 463 -22.04 20.24 -16.93
N LEU A 464 -22.42 19.56 -15.88
CA LEU A 464 -22.96 20.20 -14.70
C LEU A 464 -21.90 21.07 -14.02
N SER A 465 -22.26 22.30 -13.65
CA SER A 465 -21.39 23.10 -12.76
C SER A 465 -21.30 22.43 -11.39
N VAL A 466 -20.17 22.59 -10.68
CA VAL A 466 -19.94 22.03 -9.35
C VAL A 466 -21.09 22.35 -8.39
N LYS A 467 -21.67 23.53 -8.48
CA LYS A 467 -22.84 23.94 -7.67
C LYS A 467 -24.11 23.16 -8.03
N LEU A 468 -24.28 22.75 -9.28
CA LEU A 468 -25.41 21.89 -9.70
C LEU A 468 -25.16 20.43 -9.36
N GLN A 469 -23.93 19.97 -9.39
CA GLN A 469 -23.55 18.64 -8.88
C GLN A 469 -23.82 18.56 -7.37
N PHE A 470 -23.43 19.59 -6.62
CA PHE A 470 -23.74 19.70 -5.20
C PHE A 470 -25.24 19.73 -4.94
N PHE A 471 -26.03 20.46 -5.76
CA PHE A 471 -27.47 20.51 -5.68
C PHE A 471 -28.10 19.11 -5.80
N GLU A 472 -27.68 18.28 -6.75
CA GLU A 472 -28.13 16.89 -6.89
C GLU A 472 -27.65 16.02 -5.73
N THR A 473 -26.44 16.27 -5.21
CA THR A 473 -25.91 15.57 -4.04
C THR A 473 -26.79 15.77 -2.80
N LEU A 474 -27.39 16.94 -2.62
CA LEU A 474 -28.33 17.19 -1.50
C LEU A 474 -29.54 16.26 -1.58
N TYR A 475 -30.12 16.06 -2.78
CA TYR A 475 -31.21 15.09 -2.94
C TYR A 475 -30.76 13.66 -2.65
N ARG A 476 -29.59 13.29 -3.06
CA ARG A 476 -29.00 11.98 -2.73
C ARG A 476 -28.79 11.79 -1.23
N LEU A 477 -28.52 12.89 -0.49
CA LEU A 477 -28.40 12.90 0.96
C LEU A 477 -29.77 12.92 1.68
N GLY A 478 -30.87 12.88 0.93
CA GLY A 478 -32.24 12.81 1.49
C GLY A 478 -32.90 14.16 1.73
N TYR A 479 -32.36 15.26 1.21
CA TYR A 479 -32.99 16.59 1.34
C TYR A 479 -34.16 16.70 0.38
N ASN A 480 -35.25 17.27 0.87
CA ASN A 480 -36.43 17.67 0.05
C ASN A 480 -36.24 19.09 -0.49
N ASP A 481 -37.16 19.55 -1.34
CA ASP A 481 -37.09 20.86 -2.00
C ASP A 481 -36.98 22.02 -1.01
N GLU A 482 -37.70 21.95 0.13
CA GLU A 482 -37.68 22.96 1.17
C GLU A 482 -36.33 22.99 1.90
N SER A 483 -35.82 21.83 2.24
CA SER A 483 -34.52 21.71 2.89
C SER A 483 -33.40 22.16 1.97
N VAL A 484 -33.44 21.84 0.67
CA VAL A 484 -32.50 22.33 -0.33
C VAL A 484 -32.54 23.84 -0.46
N ALA A 485 -33.74 24.43 -0.53
CA ALA A 485 -33.91 25.87 -0.57
C ALA A 485 -33.26 26.55 0.63
N LYS A 486 -33.52 26.02 1.83
CA LYS A 486 -32.98 26.51 3.11
C LYS A 486 -31.44 26.36 3.15
N THR A 487 -30.94 25.18 2.84
CA THR A 487 -29.49 24.89 2.89
C THR A 487 -28.73 25.75 1.90
N MET A 488 -29.22 25.90 0.67
CA MET A 488 -28.56 26.71 -0.35
C MET A 488 -28.83 28.21 -0.27
N GLY A 489 -29.74 28.65 0.59
CA GLY A 489 -30.16 30.05 0.72
C GLY A 489 -30.80 30.58 -0.55
N ILE A 490 -31.59 29.77 -1.26
CA ILE A 490 -32.21 30.11 -2.54
C ILE A 490 -33.73 29.99 -2.44
N SER A 491 -34.44 30.73 -3.30
CA SER A 491 -35.91 30.66 -3.34
C SER A 491 -36.37 29.29 -3.88
N TYR A 492 -37.59 28.89 -3.52
CA TYR A 492 -38.22 27.67 -4.02
C TYR A 492 -38.34 27.67 -5.57
N ASN A 493 -38.56 28.85 -6.16
CA ASN A 493 -38.54 29.00 -7.61
C ASN A 493 -37.16 28.73 -8.21
N THR A 494 -36.10 29.13 -7.51
CA THR A 494 -34.72 28.84 -7.92
C THR A 494 -34.42 27.34 -7.81
N VAL A 495 -34.97 26.64 -6.81
CA VAL A 495 -34.87 25.18 -6.72
C VAL A 495 -35.48 24.50 -7.94
N ARG A 496 -36.72 24.91 -8.31
CA ARG A 496 -37.39 24.40 -9.53
C ARG A 496 -36.60 24.72 -10.79
N ALA A 497 -36.05 25.93 -10.92
CA ALA A 497 -35.24 26.34 -12.05
C ALA A 497 -33.95 25.50 -12.16
N ASN A 498 -33.30 25.18 -11.04
CA ASN A 498 -32.12 24.33 -11.02
C ASN A 498 -32.48 22.88 -11.40
N LYS A 499 -33.56 22.31 -10.93
CA LYS A 499 -34.08 21.00 -11.37
C LYS A 499 -34.34 20.98 -12.88
N SER A 500 -34.97 22.00 -13.42
CA SER A 500 -35.17 22.12 -14.86
C SER A 500 -33.85 22.20 -15.63
N ARG A 501 -32.90 23.00 -15.15
CA ARG A 501 -31.55 23.12 -15.75
C ARG A 501 -30.78 21.78 -15.74
N ILE A 502 -30.91 21.02 -14.67
CA ILE A 502 -30.23 19.73 -14.58
C ILE A 502 -30.88 18.75 -15.56
N ARG A 503 -32.21 18.68 -15.59
CA ARG A 503 -32.96 17.86 -16.56
C ARG A 503 -32.63 18.21 -18.01
N SER A 504 -32.49 19.49 -18.35
CA SER A 504 -32.13 19.92 -19.70
C SER A 504 -30.68 19.59 -20.08
N LYS A 505 -29.87 19.18 -19.12
CA LYS A 505 -28.48 18.75 -19.33
C LYS A 505 -28.31 17.23 -19.28
N SER A 506 -29.35 16.47 -18.99
CA SER A 506 -29.32 15.01 -19.08
C SER A 506 -29.06 14.59 -20.51
N ILE A 507 -28.20 13.59 -20.69
CA ILE A 507 -27.79 13.03 -21.99
C ILE A 507 -28.79 11.95 -22.43
N ASN A 508 -29.62 11.44 -21.47
CA ASN A 508 -30.70 10.46 -21.71
C ASN A 508 -32.06 11.13 -21.66
#